data_f8bcce54d3ae14c0509c204fde824988
#
_entry.id   f8bcce54d3ae14c0509c204fde824988
#
_cell.length_a   1.000
_cell.length_b   1.000
_cell.length_c   1.000
_cell.angle_alpha   90.00
_cell.angle_beta   90.00
_cell.angle_gamma   90.00
#
_symmetry.space_group_name_H-M   'P 1'
#
loop_
_entity.id
_entity.type
_entity.pdbx_description
1 polymer ?
#
loop_
_entity_poly.entity_id
_entity_poly.type
_entity_poly.pdbx_seq_one_letter_code
_entity_poly.pdbx_strand_id
1 'polypeptide(L)'
;SVGSAGSAPVRVVEVGAGTGSTTESVLPVLAGFDVDYLFTDISPLLLSEAATRFGSRIRTARLDLNEDLREQGYAPATADIVIAAGVLGSTRDPADALARAVSMLMPGGVLVLTEPVAPQPQILLTQGFLMTPHDGDLDNGEVPLLSAPEWRKTIAGADARLIAELSAPEPLGMTAFVLMAAPGLAPLRPDALIARLSENLPDYMVPAQIQVVPEIPLTRNGKVDRAALAGW
;
A
#
# COMPACT_ATOMS: atom_id res chain seq x y z
N SER A 1 14.82 -2.23 36.54
CA SER A 1 13.73 -1.93 35.58
C SER A 1 14.34 -1.90 34.19
N VAL A 2 14.23 -3.00 33.48
CA VAL A 2 14.58 -3.05 32.04
C VAL A 2 13.42 -2.38 31.33
N GLY A 3 13.64 -1.16 30.78
CA GLY A 3 12.68 -0.48 29.95
C GLY A 3 12.37 -1.36 28.74
N SER A 4 11.11 -1.73 28.55
CA SER A 4 10.64 -2.36 27.34
C SER A 4 10.92 -1.38 26.19
N ALA A 5 11.83 -1.73 25.29
CA ALA A 5 11.96 -1.06 24.01
C ALA A 5 10.59 -1.20 23.32
N GLY A 6 9.83 -0.12 23.23
CA GLY A 6 8.55 -0.11 22.55
C GLY A 6 8.77 -0.54 21.10
N SER A 7 7.99 -1.50 20.62
CA SER A 7 7.95 -1.80 19.19
C SER A 7 7.51 -0.54 18.44
N ALA A 8 8.06 -0.30 17.27
CA ALA A 8 7.61 0.80 16.42
C ALA A 8 6.10 0.67 16.15
N PRO A 9 5.37 1.79 16.02
CA PRO A 9 3.94 1.77 15.75
C PRO A 9 3.63 1.04 14.43
N VAL A 10 2.51 0.34 14.38
CA VAL A 10 2.00 -0.26 13.15
C VAL A 10 1.55 0.87 12.22
N ARG A 11 2.14 0.95 11.04
CA ARG A 11 1.86 2.00 10.05
C ARG A 11 0.76 1.55 9.10
N VAL A 12 -0.36 2.20 9.20
CA VAL A 12 -1.54 1.96 8.36
C VAL A 12 -1.72 3.12 7.40
N VAL A 13 -1.88 2.84 6.12
CA VAL A 13 -2.22 3.83 5.10
C VAL A 13 -3.56 3.43 4.47
N GLU A 14 -4.56 4.28 4.60
CA GLU A 14 -5.83 4.13 3.90
C GLU A 14 -5.83 5.04 2.67
N VAL A 15 -5.97 4.46 1.48
CA VAL A 15 -5.97 5.17 0.21
C VAL A 15 -7.39 5.40 -0.29
N GLY A 16 -7.71 6.63 -0.73
CA GLY A 16 -9.05 7.01 -1.17
C GLY A 16 -10.10 6.78 -0.09
N ALA A 17 -9.80 7.21 1.14
CA ALA A 17 -10.61 6.93 2.33
C ALA A 17 -12.00 7.59 2.32
N GLY A 18 -12.24 8.54 1.41
CA GLY A 18 -13.54 9.14 1.17
C GLY A 18 -14.16 9.77 2.42
N THR A 19 -15.38 9.36 2.74
CA THR A 19 -16.11 9.85 3.92
C THR A 19 -15.64 9.22 5.25
N GLY A 20 -14.67 8.30 5.22
CA GLY A 20 -14.11 7.66 6.40
C GLY A 20 -14.95 6.52 6.98
N SER A 21 -15.82 5.91 6.19
CA SER A 21 -16.65 4.78 6.65
C SER A 21 -15.82 3.57 7.03
N THR A 22 -14.77 3.28 6.23
CA THR A 22 -13.82 2.20 6.52
C THR A 22 -12.98 2.54 7.74
N THR A 23 -12.46 3.77 7.82
CA THR A 23 -11.72 4.28 8.99
C THR A 23 -12.50 4.09 10.28
N GLU A 24 -13.80 4.45 10.28
CA GLU A 24 -14.68 4.32 11.46
C GLU A 24 -14.80 2.87 11.93
N SER A 25 -14.81 1.92 10.99
CA SER A 25 -14.91 0.49 11.27
C SER A 25 -13.55 -0.11 11.71
N VAL A 26 -12.45 0.40 11.21
CA VAL A 26 -11.09 -0.14 11.44
C VAL A 26 -10.48 0.37 12.75
N LEU A 27 -10.66 1.66 13.07
CA LEU A 27 -10.06 2.26 14.27
C LEU A 27 -10.41 1.53 15.59
N PRO A 28 -11.66 1.07 15.82
CA PRO A 28 -11.97 0.27 17.01
C PRO A 28 -11.22 -1.07 17.09
N VAL A 29 -10.99 -1.71 15.94
CA VAL A 29 -10.25 -2.99 15.86
C VAL A 29 -8.78 -2.78 16.20
N LEU A 30 -8.23 -1.63 15.88
CA LEU A 30 -6.85 -1.26 16.14
C LEU A 30 -6.60 -0.66 17.53
N ALA A 31 -7.64 -0.46 18.35
CA ALA A 31 -7.55 0.28 19.62
C ALA A 31 -6.60 -0.33 20.67
N GLY A 32 -6.17 -1.59 20.50
CA GLY A 32 -5.20 -2.26 21.39
C GLY A 32 -3.74 -2.17 20.94
N PHE A 33 -3.47 -1.49 19.82
CA PHE A 33 -2.16 -1.41 19.21
C PHE A 33 -1.67 0.03 19.18
N ASP A 34 -0.35 0.22 19.19
CA ASP A 34 0.26 1.51 18.85
C ASP A 34 0.26 1.64 17.32
N VAL A 35 -0.51 2.61 16.80
CA VAL A 35 -0.79 2.73 15.37
C VAL A 35 -0.54 4.15 14.88
N ASP A 36 0.21 4.27 13.80
CA ASP A 36 0.30 5.48 12.99
C ASP A 36 -0.63 5.33 11.77
N TYR A 37 -1.83 5.91 11.86
CA TYR A 37 -2.86 5.81 10.83
C TYR A 37 -2.83 7.03 9.91
N LEU A 38 -2.51 6.82 8.64
CA LEU A 38 -2.51 7.83 7.60
C LEU A 38 -3.76 7.67 6.72
N PHE A 39 -4.71 8.56 6.90
CA PHE A 39 -5.91 8.72 6.09
C PHE A 39 -5.56 9.53 4.85
N THR A 40 -5.78 9.00 3.65
CA THR A 40 -5.47 9.73 2.42
C THR A 40 -6.65 9.78 1.45
N ASP A 41 -6.77 10.92 0.78
CA ASP A 41 -7.76 11.16 -0.28
C ASP A 41 -7.25 12.25 -1.23
N ILE A 42 -7.82 12.33 -2.44
CA ILE A 42 -7.54 13.43 -3.38
C ILE A 42 -8.26 14.73 -2.99
N SER A 43 -9.36 14.63 -2.24
CA SER A 43 -10.25 15.74 -1.88
C SER A 43 -9.80 16.45 -0.59
N PRO A 44 -9.37 17.72 -0.65
CA PRO A 44 -9.05 18.50 0.55
C PRO A 44 -10.22 18.64 1.53
N LEU A 45 -11.46 18.65 1.01
CA LEU A 45 -12.67 18.74 1.83
C LEU A 45 -12.80 17.50 2.71
N LEU A 46 -12.72 16.30 2.11
CA LEU A 46 -12.82 15.02 2.86
C LEU A 46 -11.69 14.87 3.88
N LEU A 47 -10.47 15.30 3.54
CA LEU A 47 -9.35 15.33 4.48
C LEU A 47 -9.61 16.21 5.69
N SER A 48 -10.20 17.40 5.48
CA SER A 48 -10.55 18.34 6.55
C SER A 48 -11.66 17.80 7.45
N GLU A 49 -12.70 17.21 6.85
CA GLU A 49 -13.79 16.57 7.58
C GLU A 49 -13.30 15.39 8.42
N ALA A 50 -12.44 14.54 7.86
CA ALA A 50 -11.84 13.41 8.56
C ALA A 50 -10.97 13.88 9.73
N ALA A 51 -10.13 14.90 9.53
CA ALA A 51 -9.32 15.49 10.62
C ALA A 51 -10.19 16.00 11.77
N THR A 52 -11.32 16.62 11.47
CA THR A 52 -12.28 17.08 12.48
C THR A 52 -12.97 15.91 13.19
N ARG A 53 -13.41 14.89 12.44
CA ARG A 53 -14.18 13.75 12.96
C ARG A 53 -13.33 12.80 13.79
N PHE A 54 -12.13 12.48 13.33
CA PHE A 54 -11.28 11.47 13.95
C PHE A 54 -10.20 12.04 14.87
N GLY A 55 -9.88 13.35 14.74
CA GLY A 55 -8.91 14.05 15.58
C GLY A 55 -7.52 13.42 15.53
N SER A 56 -6.87 13.32 16.69
CA SER A 56 -5.50 12.82 16.82
C SER A 56 -5.34 11.31 16.56
N ARG A 57 -6.43 10.57 16.29
CA ARG A 57 -6.38 9.15 15.98
C ARG A 57 -5.85 8.87 14.58
N ILE A 58 -5.83 9.89 13.71
CA ILE A 58 -5.36 9.79 12.34
C ILE A 58 -4.48 10.98 11.98
N ARG A 59 -3.64 10.80 10.99
CA ARG A 59 -3.03 11.89 10.21
C ARG A 59 -3.72 11.93 8.85
N THR A 60 -3.84 13.09 8.24
CA THR A 60 -4.43 13.23 6.91
C THR A 60 -3.40 13.74 5.91
N ALA A 61 -3.42 13.22 4.69
CA ALA A 61 -2.59 13.70 3.59
C ALA A 61 -3.28 13.49 2.24
N ARG A 62 -2.94 14.35 1.27
CA ARG A 62 -3.40 14.16 -0.11
C ARG A 62 -2.60 13.03 -0.76
N LEU A 63 -3.29 12.10 -1.42
CA LEU A 63 -2.68 11.04 -2.23
C LEU A 63 -3.57 10.76 -3.44
N ASP A 64 -2.96 10.75 -4.63
CA ASP A 64 -3.60 10.39 -5.89
C ASP A 64 -2.91 9.15 -6.47
N LEU A 65 -3.65 8.05 -6.57
CA LEU A 65 -3.14 6.80 -7.12
C LEU A 65 -2.94 6.82 -8.65
N ASN A 66 -3.44 7.84 -9.34
CA ASN A 66 -3.18 8.01 -10.77
C ASN A 66 -1.81 8.66 -11.06
N GLU A 67 -1.14 9.21 -10.05
CA GLU A 67 0.12 9.93 -10.16
C GLU A 67 1.26 9.15 -9.49
N ASP A 68 2.51 9.47 -9.82
CA ASP A 68 3.67 8.84 -9.18
C ASP A 68 3.72 9.17 -7.68
N LEU A 69 3.83 8.14 -6.84
CA LEU A 69 3.81 8.30 -5.38
C LEU A 69 5.06 9.04 -4.86
N ARG A 70 6.21 8.89 -5.51
CA ARG A 70 7.46 9.54 -5.09
C ARG A 70 7.42 11.04 -5.36
N GLU A 71 6.81 11.45 -6.48
CA GLU A 71 6.60 12.86 -6.79
C GLU A 71 5.67 13.54 -5.79
N GLN A 72 4.76 12.76 -5.17
CA GLN A 72 3.89 13.21 -4.09
C GLN A 72 4.55 13.13 -2.70
N GLY A 73 5.80 12.67 -2.60
CA GLY A 73 6.53 12.57 -1.35
C GLY A 73 6.36 11.22 -0.59
N TYR A 74 5.71 10.23 -1.18
CA TYR A 74 5.54 8.92 -0.57
C TYR A 74 6.72 8.00 -0.91
N ALA A 75 7.40 7.51 0.12
CA ALA A 75 8.45 6.53 -0.05
C ALA A 75 7.87 5.11 -0.15
N PRO A 76 8.44 4.23 -0.99
CA PRO A 76 8.04 2.84 -1.05
C PRO A 76 8.41 2.10 0.25
N ALA A 77 7.76 0.97 0.49
CA ALA A 77 8.05 0.07 1.60
C ALA A 77 8.01 0.75 2.98
N THR A 78 6.99 1.56 3.23
CA THR A 78 6.84 2.32 4.48
C THR A 78 5.61 1.92 5.29
N ALA A 79 4.66 1.17 4.74
CA ALA A 79 3.43 0.76 5.40
C ALA A 79 3.46 -0.73 5.79
N ASP A 80 2.96 -1.04 6.98
CA ASP A 80 2.71 -2.41 7.41
C ASP A 80 1.36 -2.91 6.85
N ILE A 81 0.38 -2.00 6.77
CA ILE A 81 -0.94 -2.26 6.23
C ILE A 81 -1.33 -1.13 5.28
N VAL A 82 -1.82 -1.49 4.09
CA VAL A 82 -2.52 -0.57 3.18
C VAL A 82 -3.98 -1.01 3.09
N ILE A 83 -4.89 -0.06 3.15
CA ILE A 83 -6.33 -0.30 3.00
C ILE A 83 -6.81 0.47 1.77
N ALA A 84 -7.49 -0.21 0.86
CA ALA A 84 -8.11 0.38 -0.33
C ALA A 84 -9.55 -0.15 -0.44
N ALA A 85 -10.54 0.70 -0.19
CA ALA A 85 -11.93 0.31 -0.16
C ALA A 85 -12.75 1.09 -1.19
N GLY A 86 -13.12 0.44 -2.31
CA GLY A 86 -13.92 1.01 -3.39
C GLY A 86 -13.21 2.15 -4.13
N VAL A 87 -11.90 2.07 -4.27
CA VAL A 87 -11.09 3.16 -4.86
C VAL A 87 -10.28 2.74 -6.08
N LEU A 88 -9.70 1.53 -6.09
CA LEU A 88 -8.80 1.14 -7.17
C LEU A 88 -9.55 0.99 -8.50
N GLY A 89 -10.76 0.44 -8.46
CA GLY A 89 -11.63 0.31 -9.63
C GLY A 89 -12.07 1.64 -10.24
N SER A 90 -11.93 2.75 -9.50
CA SER A 90 -12.27 4.11 -9.98
C SER A 90 -11.08 4.86 -10.55
N THR A 91 -9.88 4.29 -10.54
CA THR A 91 -8.67 4.91 -11.11
C THR A 91 -8.62 4.73 -12.63
N ARG A 92 -7.76 5.49 -13.30
CA ARG A 92 -7.57 5.38 -14.76
C ARG A 92 -7.09 4.00 -15.18
N ASP A 93 -6.20 3.40 -14.39
CA ASP A 93 -5.69 2.04 -14.57
C ASP A 93 -5.64 1.33 -13.21
N PRO A 94 -6.60 0.40 -12.95
CA PRO A 94 -6.63 -0.36 -11.70
C PRO A 94 -5.40 -1.22 -11.44
N ALA A 95 -4.71 -1.69 -12.49
CA ALA A 95 -3.51 -2.50 -12.33
C ALA A 95 -2.33 -1.64 -11.86
N ASP A 96 -2.15 -0.47 -12.45
CA ASP A 96 -1.17 0.52 -12.02
C ASP A 96 -1.44 1.02 -10.59
N ALA A 97 -2.70 1.33 -10.27
CA ALA A 97 -3.10 1.75 -8.94
C ALA A 97 -2.83 0.65 -7.89
N LEU A 98 -3.11 -0.61 -8.22
CA LEU A 98 -2.78 -1.76 -7.38
C LEU A 98 -1.26 -1.88 -7.18
N ALA A 99 -0.47 -1.77 -8.24
CA ALA A 99 0.99 -1.83 -8.16
C ALA A 99 1.55 -0.72 -7.27
N ARG A 100 1.01 0.50 -7.37
CA ARG A 100 1.37 1.62 -6.49
C ARG A 100 1.00 1.34 -5.03
N ALA A 101 -0.22 0.87 -4.75
CA ALA A 101 -0.64 0.52 -3.40
C ALA A 101 0.25 -0.58 -2.78
N VAL A 102 0.57 -1.63 -3.56
CA VAL A 102 1.49 -2.69 -3.15
C VAL A 102 2.91 -2.16 -2.89
N SER A 103 3.38 -1.21 -3.70
CA SER A 103 4.71 -0.60 -3.53
C SER A 103 4.90 0.15 -2.21
N MET A 104 3.81 0.60 -1.59
CA MET A 104 3.85 1.25 -0.26
C MET A 104 4.11 0.24 0.85
N LEU A 105 3.79 -1.03 0.65
CA LEU A 105 3.93 -2.07 1.66
C LEU A 105 5.39 -2.42 1.96
N MET A 106 5.69 -2.58 3.22
CA MET A 106 6.93 -3.26 3.64
C MET A 106 6.91 -4.73 3.19
N PRO A 107 8.08 -5.38 3.07
CA PRO A 107 8.14 -6.82 2.87
C PRO A 107 7.31 -7.56 3.92
N GLY A 108 6.36 -8.38 3.48
CA GLY A 108 5.40 -9.05 4.36
C GLY A 108 4.25 -8.18 4.86
N GLY A 109 4.19 -6.90 4.47
CA GLY A 109 3.05 -6.04 4.72
C GLY A 109 1.79 -6.50 3.98
N VAL A 110 0.62 -6.05 4.39
CA VAL A 110 -0.67 -6.54 3.92
C VAL A 110 -1.48 -5.42 3.26
N LEU A 111 -2.00 -5.66 2.07
CA LEU A 111 -3.05 -4.87 1.44
C LEU A 111 -4.41 -5.52 1.67
N VAL A 112 -5.34 -4.75 2.22
CA VAL A 112 -6.76 -5.10 2.26
C VAL A 112 -7.47 -4.30 1.18
N LEU A 113 -7.84 -4.98 0.10
CA LEU A 113 -8.55 -4.40 -1.04
C LEU A 113 -10.01 -4.83 -0.98
N THR A 114 -10.94 -3.89 -0.96
CA THR A 114 -12.38 -4.18 -1.04
C THR A 114 -12.97 -3.45 -2.23
N GLU A 115 -13.57 -4.19 -3.16
CA GLU A 115 -14.09 -3.60 -4.39
C GLU A 115 -15.49 -4.15 -4.73
N PRO A 116 -16.36 -3.34 -5.35
CA PRO A 116 -17.54 -3.85 -5.99
C PRO A 116 -17.17 -4.70 -7.21
N VAL A 117 -17.71 -5.90 -7.28
CA VAL A 117 -17.39 -6.88 -8.34
C VAL A 117 -18.60 -7.26 -9.18
N ALA A 118 -19.76 -6.69 -8.85
CA ALA A 118 -20.99 -6.86 -9.59
C ALA A 118 -21.79 -5.54 -9.59
N PRO A 119 -22.47 -5.21 -10.69
CA PRO A 119 -23.26 -4.00 -10.77
C PRO A 119 -24.43 -4.06 -9.79
N GLN A 120 -24.46 -3.13 -8.85
CA GLN A 120 -25.53 -2.95 -7.89
C GLN A 120 -26.15 -1.58 -8.08
N PRO A 121 -27.50 -1.44 -8.07
CA PRO A 121 -28.17 -0.16 -8.26
C PRO A 121 -27.67 0.93 -7.30
N GLN A 122 -27.37 0.57 -6.06
CA GLN A 122 -26.87 1.51 -5.06
C GLN A 122 -25.48 2.06 -5.44
N ILE A 123 -24.57 1.21 -5.92
CA ILE A 123 -23.23 1.60 -6.35
C ILE A 123 -23.32 2.50 -7.58
N LEU A 124 -24.16 2.13 -8.54
CA LEU A 124 -24.37 2.91 -9.75
C LEU A 124 -24.92 4.31 -9.47
N LEU A 125 -25.87 4.41 -8.54
CA LEU A 125 -26.50 5.68 -8.16
C LEU A 125 -25.59 6.58 -7.33
N THR A 126 -24.65 6.02 -6.57
CA THR A 126 -23.79 6.78 -5.64
C THR A 126 -22.39 7.00 -6.18
N GLN A 127 -21.81 6.03 -6.85
CA GLN A 127 -20.42 6.05 -7.32
C GLN A 127 -20.30 6.05 -8.85
N GLY A 128 -21.34 5.61 -9.58
CA GLY A 128 -21.30 5.49 -11.02
C GLY A 128 -20.93 6.77 -11.77
N PHE A 129 -21.29 7.94 -11.23
CA PHE A 129 -20.89 9.25 -11.78
C PHE A 129 -19.42 9.59 -11.55
N LEU A 130 -18.76 8.93 -10.61
CA LEU A 130 -17.35 9.14 -10.26
C LEU A 130 -16.43 8.10 -10.91
N MET A 131 -17.02 7.05 -11.50
CA MET A 131 -16.24 6.01 -12.16
C MET A 131 -15.72 6.51 -13.50
N THR A 132 -14.45 6.28 -13.74
CA THR A 132 -13.83 6.53 -15.04
C THR A 132 -14.07 5.31 -15.92
N PRO A 133 -14.74 5.44 -17.09
CA PRO A 133 -14.88 4.33 -18.01
C PRO A 133 -13.51 3.85 -18.48
N HIS A 134 -13.32 2.54 -18.53
CA HIS A 134 -12.16 1.94 -19.19
C HIS A 134 -12.36 1.95 -20.72
N ASP A 135 -11.26 1.82 -21.47
CA ASP A 135 -11.31 1.76 -22.92
C ASP A 135 -12.25 0.63 -23.39
N GLY A 136 -13.31 1.00 -24.13
CA GLY A 136 -14.31 0.08 -24.64
C GLY A 136 -15.62 -0.05 -23.84
N ASP A 137 -15.67 0.37 -22.58
CA ASP A 137 -16.87 0.24 -21.73
C ASP A 137 -18.04 1.06 -22.28
N LEU A 138 -17.78 2.27 -22.77
CA LEU A 138 -18.80 3.17 -23.32
C LEU A 138 -19.45 2.63 -24.58
N ASP A 139 -18.70 1.89 -25.41
CA ASP A 139 -19.19 1.33 -26.67
C ASP A 139 -20.16 0.14 -26.43
N ASN A 140 -20.01 -0.57 -25.32
CA ASN A 140 -20.79 -1.74 -24.97
C ASN A 140 -21.92 -1.44 -23.98
N GLY A 141 -21.99 -0.23 -23.41
CA GLY A 141 -22.94 0.13 -22.36
C GLY A 141 -22.71 -0.64 -21.06
N GLU A 142 -21.49 -1.15 -20.88
CA GLU A 142 -21.10 -1.86 -19.68
C GLU A 142 -20.71 -0.90 -18.55
N VAL A 143 -20.88 -1.35 -17.33
CA VAL A 143 -20.47 -0.59 -16.15
C VAL A 143 -18.97 -0.79 -15.96
N PRO A 144 -18.18 0.26 -15.71
CA PRO A 144 -16.73 0.15 -15.53
C PRO A 144 -16.39 -0.49 -14.17
N LEU A 145 -16.79 -1.73 -13.97
CA LEU A 145 -16.51 -2.53 -12.77
C LEU A 145 -15.77 -3.79 -13.17
N LEU A 146 -14.60 -3.99 -12.57
CA LEU A 146 -13.91 -5.26 -12.71
C LEU A 146 -14.63 -6.34 -11.91
N SER A 147 -14.99 -7.44 -12.56
CA SER A 147 -15.50 -8.64 -11.90
C SER A 147 -14.45 -9.30 -10.99
N ALA A 148 -14.86 -10.17 -10.09
CA ALA A 148 -13.94 -10.90 -9.22
C ALA A 148 -12.87 -11.71 -10.00
N PRO A 149 -13.19 -12.40 -11.14
CA PRO A 149 -12.18 -13.00 -11.97
C PRO A 149 -11.15 -12.03 -12.57
N GLU A 150 -11.59 -10.83 -12.99
CA GLU A 150 -10.71 -9.80 -13.53
C GLU A 150 -9.79 -9.24 -12.43
N TRP A 151 -10.32 -8.98 -11.23
CA TRP A 151 -9.50 -8.62 -10.07
C TRP A 151 -8.45 -9.68 -9.76
N ARG A 152 -8.79 -10.97 -9.77
CA ARG A 152 -7.79 -12.05 -9.57
C ARG A 152 -6.69 -12.03 -10.64
N LYS A 153 -7.05 -11.74 -11.90
CA LYS A 153 -6.05 -11.59 -12.98
C LYS A 153 -5.15 -10.38 -12.75
N THR A 154 -5.71 -9.24 -12.37
CA THR A 154 -4.96 -8.03 -12.04
C THR A 154 -4.01 -8.26 -10.85
N ILE A 155 -4.52 -8.91 -9.79
CA ILE A 155 -3.74 -9.28 -8.61
C ILE A 155 -2.59 -10.24 -8.95
N ALA A 156 -2.81 -11.20 -9.85
CA ALA A 156 -1.77 -12.15 -10.27
C ALA A 156 -0.60 -11.48 -11.01
N GLY A 157 -0.81 -10.28 -11.57
CA GLY A 157 0.24 -9.46 -12.19
C GLY A 157 0.98 -8.55 -11.22
N ALA A 158 0.55 -8.45 -9.98
CA ALA A 158 1.17 -7.58 -8.98
C ALA A 158 2.26 -8.32 -8.18
N ASP A 159 3.21 -7.56 -7.61
CA ASP A 159 4.26 -8.07 -6.70
C ASP A 159 3.69 -8.42 -5.31
N ALA A 160 2.58 -9.13 -5.30
CA ALA A 160 1.87 -9.52 -4.08
C ALA A 160 1.20 -10.89 -4.26
N ARG A 161 1.07 -11.62 -3.16
CA ARG A 161 0.38 -12.90 -3.12
C ARG A 161 -1.01 -12.73 -2.52
N LEU A 162 -2.04 -13.17 -3.23
CA LEU A 162 -3.39 -13.28 -2.67
C LEU A 162 -3.39 -14.35 -1.55
N ILE A 163 -3.75 -13.95 -0.33
CA ILE A 163 -3.78 -14.83 0.85
C ILE A 163 -5.20 -15.18 1.30
N ALA A 164 -6.17 -14.29 1.03
CA ALA A 164 -7.57 -14.55 1.29
C ALA A 164 -8.47 -13.78 0.32
N GLU A 165 -9.64 -14.34 0.05
CA GLU A 165 -10.72 -13.71 -0.70
C GLU A 165 -12.03 -13.97 0.05
N LEU A 166 -12.78 -12.92 0.30
CA LEU A 166 -14.01 -12.92 1.08
C LEU A 166 -15.10 -12.17 0.30
N SER A 167 -16.08 -12.89 -0.22
CA SER A 167 -17.22 -12.27 -0.88
C SER A 167 -18.30 -11.94 0.14
N ALA A 168 -18.84 -10.73 0.06
CA ALA A 168 -19.98 -10.37 0.86
C ALA A 168 -21.23 -11.17 0.40
N PRO A 169 -22.17 -11.45 1.33
CA PRO A 169 -23.45 -12.06 0.95
C PRO A 169 -24.19 -11.19 -0.08
N GLU A 170 -24.94 -11.85 -0.97
CA GLU A 170 -25.88 -11.17 -1.84
C GLU A 170 -26.90 -10.35 -1.01
N PRO A 171 -27.32 -9.16 -1.47
CA PRO A 171 -27.07 -8.54 -2.78
C PRO A 171 -25.94 -7.49 -2.80
N LEU A 172 -24.96 -7.52 -1.89
CA LEU A 172 -23.98 -6.44 -1.75
C LEU A 172 -22.99 -6.34 -2.92
N GLY A 173 -22.73 -7.44 -3.65
CA GLY A 173 -21.84 -7.44 -4.81
C GLY A 173 -20.42 -6.97 -4.54
N MET A 174 -19.95 -7.09 -3.28
CA MET A 174 -18.64 -6.68 -2.83
C MET A 174 -17.75 -7.89 -2.59
N THR A 175 -16.47 -7.77 -2.92
CA THR A 175 -15.45 -8.77 -2.55
C THR A 175 -14.25 -8.08 -1.90
N ALA A 176 -13.78 -8.65 -0.81
CA ALA A 176 -12.51 -8.25 -0.19
C ALA A 176 -11.42 -9.25 -0.58
N PHE A 177 -10.30 -8.72 -1.05
CA PHE A 177 -9.07 -9.44 -1.34
C PHE A 177 -8.02 -9.03 -0.32
N VAL A 178 -7.36 -10.00 0.31
CA VAL A 178 -6.25 -9.73 1.19
C VAL A 178 -4.98 -10.22 0.51
N LEU A 179 -4.08 -9.28 0.24
CA LEU A 179 -2.81 -9.52 -0.42
C LEU A 179 -1.67 -9.30 0.56
N MET A 180 -0.65 -10.13 0.45
CA MET A 180 0.61 -9.91 1.16
C MET A 180 1.68 -9.54 0.15
N ALA A 181 2.36 -8.42 0.37
CA ALA A 181 3.51 -8.06 -0.43
C ALA A 181 4.50 -9.23 -0.46
N ALA A 182 4.99 -9.56 -1.65
CA ALA A 182 6.01 -10.57 -1.78
C ALA A 182 7.15 -10.22 -0.82
N PRO A 183 7.85 -11.22 -0.23
CA PRO A 183 9.07 -10.98 0.53
C PRO A 183 10.19 -10.56 -0.43
N GLY A 184 9.93 -9.53 -1.23
CA GLY A 184 10.92 -8.82 -2.00
C GLY A 184 11.81 -8.07 -1.01
N LEU A 185 13.09 -8.12 -1.21
CA LEU A 185 14.01 -7.19 -0.57
C LEU A 185 13.47 -5.79 -0.93
N ALA A 186 12.94 -5.06 0.05
CA ALA A 186 12.71 -3.63 -0.12
C ALA A 186 14.00 -3.08 -0.73
N PRO A 187 13.94 -2.25 -1.80
CA PRO A 187 15.16 -1.75 -2.40
C PRO A 187 15.98 -1.13 -1.28
N LEU A 188 17.12 -1.76 -0.99
CA LEU A 188 18.05 -1.30 0.05
C LEU A 188 18.34 0.17 -0.26
N ARG A 189 17.92 1.05 0.62
CA ARG A 189 18.26 2.47 0.55
C ARG A 189 19.52 2.71 1.37
N PRO A 190 20.70 2.83 0.72
CA PRO A 190 21.98 2.99 1.40
C PRO A 190 21.97 4.12 2.41
N ASP A 191 21.39 5.28 2.04
CA ASP A 191 21.36 6.45 2.92
C ASP A 191 20.51 6.22 4.16
N ALA A 192 19.34 5.59 4.02
CA ALA A 192 18.46 5.27 5.15
C ALA A 192 19.10 4.21 6.08
N LEU A 193 19.85 3.28 5.50
CA LEU A 193 20.59 2.28 6.28
C LEU A 193 21.76 2.91 7.05
N ILE A 194 22.52 3.82 6.41
CA ILE A 194 23.61 4.58 7.08
C ILE A 194 23.02 5.41 8.23
N ALA A 195 21.93 6.15 8.01
CA ALA A 195 21.27 6.93 9.04
C ALA A 195 20.88 6.07 10.24
N ARG A 196 20.24 4.93 9.98
CA ARG A 196 19.82 4.00 11.05
C ARG A 196 21.00 3.34 11.78
N LEU A 197 22.10 3.08 11.09
CA LEU A 197 23.35 2.60 11.71
C LEU A 197 23.97 3.67 12.59
N SER A 198 23.94 4.94 12.17
CA SER A 198 24.45 6.07 12.95
C SER A 198 23.69 6.32 14.26
N GLU A 199 22.42 5.94 14.33
CA GLU A 199 21.63 6.02 15.57
C GLU A 199 22.02 4.95 16.61
N ASN A 200 22.60 3.83 16.17
CA ASN A 200 22.81 2.64 17.00
C ASN A 200 24.28 2.24 17.15
N LEU A 201 25.17 2.81 16.36
CA LEU A 201 26.61 2.48 16.37
C LEU A 201 27.46 3.72 16.59
N PRO A 202 28.62 3.58 17.22
CA PRO A 202 29.65 4.64 17.26
C PRO A 202 30.09 5.02 15.83
N ASP A 203 30.43 6.29 15.62
CA ASP A 203 30.81 6.86 14.31
C ASP A 203 31.86 6.05 13.54
N TYR A 204 32.85 5.49 14.24
CA TYR A 204 33.91 4.67 13.63
C TYR A 204 33.44 3.30 13.14
N MET A 205 32.21 2.87 13.51
CA MET A 205 31.58 1.62 13.04
C MET A 205 30.57 1.85 11.93
N VAL A 206 30.18 3.10 11.67
CA VAL A 206 29.24 3.44 10.60
C VAL A 206 29.99 3.40 9.26
N PRO A 207 29.54 2.63 8.27
CA PRO A 207 30.17 2.60 6.96
C PRO A 207 30.03 3.97 6.27
N ALA A 208 31.12 4.45 5.68
CA ALA A 208 31.11 5.71 4.92
C ALA A 208 30.24 5.61 3.64
N GLN A 209 30.12 4.41 3.09
CA GLN A 209 29.33 4.14 1.88
C GLN A 209 28.78 2.72 1.91
N ILE A 210 27.55 2.55 1.42
CA ILE A 210 26.93 1.25 1.16
C ILE A 210 26.59 1.18 -0.31
N GLN A 211 27.05 0.16 -0.99
CA GLN A 211 26.76 -0.09 -2.40
C GLN A 211 25.85 -1.32 -2.54
N VAL A 212 24.78 -1.18 -3.27
CA VAL A 212 23.87 -2.28 -3.59
C VAL A 212 24.34 -2.93 -4.88
N VAL A 213 24.65 -4.21 -4.83
CA VAL A 213 25.04 -5.01 -5.99
C VAL A 213 23.95 -6.06 -6.29
N PRO A 214 23.71 -6.40 -7.57
CA PRO A 214 22.69 -7.39 -7.95
C PRO A 214 22.96 -8.76 -7.34
N GLU A 215 24.25 -9.12 -7.25
CA GLU A 215 24.72 -10.42 -6.73
C GLU A 215 26.08 -10.25 -6.08
N ILE A 216 26.32 -10.95 -4.97
CA ILE A 216 27.64 -10.98 -4.35
C ILE A 216 28.52 -11.98 -5.12
N PRO A 217 29.59 -11.52 -5.81
CA PRO A 217 30.46 -12.43 -6.56
C PRO A 217 31.20 -13.36 -5.60
N LEU A 218 31.23 -14.64 -5.96
CA LEU A 218 31.91 -15.67 -5.21
C LEU A 218 33.11 -16.21 -5.98
N THR A 219 34.20 -16.51 -5.27
CA THR A 219 35.33 -17.26 -5.80
C THR A 219 34.95 -18.71 -6.11
N ARG A 220 35.78 -19.44 -6.86
CA ARG A 220 35.58 -20.88 -7.15
C ARG A 220 35.34 -21.76 -5.90
N ASN A 221 35.80 -21.30 -4.75
CA ASN A 221 35.67 -22.02 -3.48
C ASN A 221 34.48 -21.51 -2.62
N GLY A 222 33.54 -20.74 -3.21
CA GLY A 222 32.34 -20.25 -2.54
C GLY A 222 32.58 -19.12 -1.53
N LYS A 223 33.77 -18.49 -1.52
CA LYS A 223 34.05 -17.31 -0.68
C LYS A 223 33.78 -16.03 -1.45
N VAL A 224 33.40 -14.96 -0.75
CA VAL A 224 33.20 -13.63 -1.34
C VAL A 224 34.45 -13.19 -2.11
N ASP A 225 34.27 -12.86 -3.39
CA ASP A 225 35.34 -12.31 -4.24
C ASP A 225 35.42 -10.79 -4.04
N ARG A 226 36.32 -10.41 -3.13
CA ARG A 226 36.56 -8.99 -2.79
C ARG A 226 37.21 -8.20 -3.93
N ALA A 227 37.96 -8.88 -4.80
CA ALA A 227 38.59 -8.21 -5.94
C ALA A 227 37.55 -7.82 -7.01
N ALA A 228 36.60 -8.71 -7.26
CA ALA A 228 35.48 -8.41 -8.15
C ALA A 228 34.58 -7.30 -7.58
N LEU A 229 34.34 -7.25 -6.27
CA LEU A 229 33.55 -6.19 -5.62
C LEU A 229 34.23 -4.82 -5.66
N ALA A 230 35.55 -4.76 -5.65
CA ALA A 230 36.29 -3.49 -5.69
C ALA A 230 36.24 -2.80 -7.07
N GLY A 231 35.75 -3.48 -8.10
CA GLY A 231 35.56 -2.95 -9.46
C GLY A 231 34.17 -2.41 -9.78
N TRP A 232 33.27 -2.41 -8.80
CA TRP A 232 31.90 -1.84 -8.91
C TRP A 232 31.90 -0.40 -8.34
#